data_826846965311e6bc84655a5f23274212
#
_entry.id   826846965311e6bc84655a5f23274212
#
_cell.length_a   1.000
_cell.length_b   1.000
_cell.length_c   1.000
_cell.angle_alpha   90.00
_cell.angle_beta   90.00
_cell.angle_gamma   90.00
#
_symmetry.space_group_name_H-M   'P 1'
#
loop_
_entity.id
_entity.type
_entity.pdbx_description
1 polymer ?
#
loop_
_entity_poly.entity_id
_entity_poly.type
_entity_poly.pdbx_seq_one_letter_code
_entity_poly.pdbx_strand_id
1 'polypeptide(L)'
;MAWLLLLTLLGGCSAPEAVVTVADETVYEQQAMLYLALTLQAYEERAGKEIWNMRIGGMDAFDAACEAALESMIRNKTVLSRRHGTQTTLISNQEEIEQAASNLRDQIGAETLDEWGITQEQVIACIEEDYRVYQALQQISYLPDTDEIEERVDEYFVWYDHVDVDEYMERIWLDAIIVYTGQFMDGEWIQATGNGAYEKAEEAKAALEAGASFEEVKQQYNEEENLATAPCFTAGVVQSQSGNIFYKGQLERDLWEELFRIPVGQTSDVLTTEYGYLIVRVIGFPGAEANDRALYQRKLEEAREEYRQQISQEMIQEGLESTIDQWRQELSITVHMEKWQQIMETLQHWIGVE
;
A
#
# COMPACT_ATOMS: atom_id res chain seq x y z
N MET A 1 -12.22 -73.41 -16.16
CA MET A 1 -11.27 -72.34 -16.55
C MET A 1 -12.09 -71.08 -16.81
N ALA A 2 -12.19 -70.23 -15.81
CA ALA A 2 -12.89 -68.93 -15.94
C ALA A 2 -11.82 -67.86 -15.84
N TRP A 3 -11.63 -67.10 -16.88
CA TRP A 3 -10.77 -65.92 -16.95
C TRP A 3 -11.57 -64.74 -16.41
N LEU A 4 -11.24 -64.24 -15.22
CA LEU A 4 -11.68 -62.95 -14.72
C LEU A 4 -10.86 -61.85 -15.37
N LEU A 5 -11.46 -61.08 -16.29
CA LEU A 5 -10.94 -59.80 -16.76
C LEU A 5 -11.13 -58.76 -15.63
N LEU A 6 -10.05 -58.43 -14.94
CA LEU A 6 -9.99 -57.26 -14.07
C LEU A 6 -9.81 -56.02 -14.96
N LEU A 7 -10.92 -55.31 -15.21
CA LEU A 7 -10.89 -53.93 -15.75
C LEU A 7 -10.44 -53.01 -14.58
N THR A 8 -9.15 -52.72 -14.57
CA THR A 8 -8.63 -51.58 -13.79
C THR A 8 -9.09 -50.30 -14.46
N LEU A 9 -10.11 -49.67 -13.91
CA LEU A 9 -10.41 -48.26 -14.14
C LEU A 9 -9.24 -47.47 -13.60
N LEU A 10 -8.31 -47.14 -14.47
CA LEU A 10 -7.33 -46.07 -14.27
C LEU A 10 -8.10 -44.75 -14.43
N GLY A 11 -8.76 -44.32 -13.36
CA GLY A 11 -9.07 -42.92 -13.16
C GLY A 11 -7.73 -42.20 -13.02
N GLY A 12 -7.31 -41.50 -14.06
CA GLY A 12 -6.11 -40.68 -14.02
C GLY A 12 -6.32 -39.51 -13.07
N CYS A 13 -5.94 -39.67 -11.81
CA CYS A 13 -5.53 -38.53 -11.01
C CYS A 13 -4.17 -38.12 -11.61
N SER A 14 -4.17 -37.10 -12.46
CA SER A 14 -2.92 -36.40 -12.76
C SER A 14 -2.35 -35.92 -11.42
N ALA A 15 -1.06 -36.18 -11.18
CA ALA A 15 -0.41 -35.62 -9.99
C ALA A 15 -0.58 -34.08 -10.04
N PRO A 16 -0.79 -33.42 -8.87
CA PRO A 16 -0.94 -31.98 -8.85
C PRO A 16 0.30 -31.34 -9.47
N GLU A 17 0.09 -30.37 -10.35
CA GLU A 17 1.18 -29.74 -11.09
C GLU A 17 1.83 -28.63 -10.24
N ALA A 18 3.17 -28.70 -10.15
CA ALA A 18 3.95 -27.69 -9.41
C ALA A 18 3.98 -26.37 -10.17
N VAL A 19 3.85 -25.27 -9.43
CA VAL A 19 3.99 -23.90 -9.95
C VAL A 19 5.29 -23.27 -9.45
N VAL A 20 5.59 -23.42 -8.15
CA VAL A 20 6.82 -22.94 -7.53
C VAL A 20 7.40 -24.08 -6.69
N THR A 21 8.69 -24.29 -6.76
CA THR A 21 9.43 -25.20 -5.87
C THR A 21 10.62 -24.46 -5.27
N VAL A 22 10.73 -24.45 -3.94
CA VAL A 22 11.84 -23.90 -3.19
C VAL A 22 12.43 -25.02 -2.34
N ALA A 23 13.62 -25.50 -2.69
CA ALA A 23 14.22 -26.70 -2.12
C ALA A 23 13.26 -27.93 -2.18
N ASP A 24 12.73 -28.37 -1.05
CA ASP A 24 11.78 -29.47 -0.91
C ASP A 24 10.32 -29.02 -0.70
N GLU A 25 10.09 -27.71 -0.61
CA GLU A 25 8.75 -27.12 -0.48
C GLU A 25 8.16 -26.79 -1.86
N THR A 26 6.90 -27.17 -2.10
CA THR A 26 6.24 -26.96 -3.39
C THR A 26 4.91 -26.26 -3.23
N VAL A 27 4.64 -25.28 -4.09
CA VAL A 27 3.33 -24.66 -4.31
C VAL A 27 2.70 -25.33 -5.53
N TYR A 28 1.53 -25.92 -5.36
CA TYR A 28 0.76 -26.51 -6.44
C TYR A 28 -0.26 -25.52 -7.02
N GLU A 29 -0.81 -25.85 -8.17
CA GLU A 29 -1.71 -25.01 -8.96
C GLU A 29 -2.84 -24.38 -8.12
N GLN A 30 -3.60 -25.18 -7.36
CA GLN A 30 -4.73 -24.70 -6.56
C GLN A 30 -4.28 -23.73 -5.45
N GLN A 31 -3.15 -23.99 -4.84
CA GLN A 31 -2.57 -23.08 -3.84
C GLN A 31 -2.10 -21.79 -4.49
N ALA A 32 -1.45 -21.84 -5.65
CA ALA A 32 -1.02 -20.65 -6.39
C ALA A 32 -2.21 -19.78 -6.84
N MET A 33 -3.32 -20.40 -7.25
CA MET A 33 -4.57 -19.69 -7.56
C MET A 33 -5.11 -18.95 -6.33
N LEU A 34 -5.10 -19.57 -5.14
CA LEU A 34 -5.52 -18.91 -3.89
C LEU A 34 -4.62 -17.71 -3.56
N TYR A 35 -3.30 -17.86 -3.65
CA TYR A 35 -2.34 -16.75 -3.40
C TYR A 35 -2.62 -15.56 -4.33
N LEU A 36 -2.77 -15.82 -5.63
CA LEU A 36 -3.04 -14.74 -6.59
C LEU A 36 -4.43 -14.13 -6.38
N ALA A 37 -5.47 -14.93 -6.16
CA ALA A 37 -6.82 -14.43 -5.92
C ALA A 37 -6.88 -13.52 -4.70
N LEU A 38 -6.24 -13.90 -3.59
CA LEU A 38 -6.16 -13.09 -2.39
C LEU A 38 -5.39 -11.79 -2.63
N THR A 39 -4.29 -11.85 -3.38
CA THR A 39 -3.52 -10.66 -3.73
C THR A 39 -4.36 -9.68 -4.57
N LEU A 40 -5.05 -10.19 -5.60
CA LEU A 40 -5.93 -9.37 -6.45
C LEU A 40 -7.06 -8.72 -5.64
N GLN A 41 -7.71 -9.46 -4.74
CA GLN A 41 -8.73 -8.92 -3.85
C GLN A 41 -8.17 -7.84 -2.91
N ALA A 42 -6.99 -8.06 -2.34
CA ALA A 42 -6.34 -7.08 -1.48
C ALA A 42 -6.06 -5.75 -2.23
N TYR A 43 -5.70 -5.82 -3.51
CA TYR A 43 -5.55 -4.63 -4.35
C TYR A 43 -6.90 -3.93 -4.58
N GLU A 44 -7.97 -4.67 -4.90
CA GLU A 44 -9.31 -4.09 -5.05
C GLU A 44 -9.87 -3.51 -3.75
N GLU A 45 -9.64 -4.14 -2.60
CA GLU A 45 -10.10 -3.64 -1.30
C GLU A 45 -9.46 -2.31 -0.93
N ARG A 46 -8.19 -2.11 -1.31
CA ARG A 46 -7.44 -0.89 -0.99
C ARG A 46 -7.76 0.29 -1.90
N ALA A 47 -7.98 0.03 -3.18
CA ALA A 47 -8.05 1.07 -4.20
C ALA A 47 -9.30 0.99 -5.10
N GLY A 48 -10.20 0.07 -4.82
CA GLY A 48 -11.38 -0.18 -5.66
C GLY A 48 -11.01 -0.81 -7.01
N LYS A 49 -12.01 -1.06 -7.84
CA LYS A 49 -11.81 -1.67 -9.17
C LYS A 49 -11.02 -0.80 -10.15
N GLU A 50 -10.95 0.49 -9.88
CA GLU A 50 -10.17 1.44 -10.70
C GLU A 50 -8.66 1.16 -10.64
N ILE A 51 -8.20 0.38 -9.64
CA ILE A 51 -6.79 -0.04 -9.52
C ILE A 51 -6.27 -0.67 -10.82
N TRP A 52 -7.11 -1.41 -11.54
CA TRP A 52 -6.71 -2.10 -12.76
C TRP A 52 -6.43 -1.17 -13.94
N ASN A 53 -6.75 0.12 -13.81
CA ASN A 53 -6.40 1.19 -14.75
C ASN A 53 -5.14 1.95 -14.35
N MET A 54 -4.48 1.53 -13.26
CA MET A 54 -3.31 2.22 -12.70
C MET A 54 -2.00 1.52 -13.03
N ARG A 55 -0.90 2.23 -12.81
CA ARG A 55 0.45 1.66 -12.90
C ARG A 55 1.13 1.74 -11.55
N ILE A 56 1.73 0.63 -11.13
CA ILE A 56 2.44 0.48 -9.86
C ILE A 56 3.89 0.14 -10.19
N GLY A 57 4.83 0.95 -9.71
CA GLY A 57 6.25 0.73 -10.01
C GLY A 57 6.61 0.74 -11.49
N GLY A 58 5.77 1.39 -12.34
CA GLY A 58 5.99 1.46 -13.78
C GLY A 58 5.42 0.29 -14.60
N MET A 59 4.79 -0.71 -13.98
CA MET A 59 4.07 -1.82 -14.62
C MET A 59 2.56 -1.71 -14.41
N ASP A 60 1.76 -2.45 -15.15
CA ASP A 60 0.31 -2.46 -14.96
C ASP A 60 -0.03 -3.10 -13.61
N ALA A 61 -1.09 -2.63 -12.94
CA ALA A 61 -1.42 -3.07 -11.58
C ALA A 61 -1.68 -4.58 -11.47
N PHE A 62 -2.24 -5.19 -12.52
CA PHE A 62 -2.42 -6.64 -12.59
C PHE A 62 -1.07 -7.38 -12.58
N ASP A 63 -0.12 -6.93 -13.40
CA ASP A 63 1.22 -7.53 -13.46
C ASP A 63 1.96 -7.35 -12.11
N ALA A 64 1.82 -6.18 -11.49
CA ALA A 64 2.38 -5.92 -10.15
C ALA A 64 1.78 -6.87 -9.08
N ALA A 65 0.48 -7.11 -9.12
CA ALA A 65 -0.19 -8.05 -8.23
C ALA A 65 0.27 -9.50 -8.47
N CYS A 66 0.46 -9.89 -9.74
CA CYS A 66 0.98 -11.21 -10.09
C CYS A 66 2.43 -11.41 -9.60
N GLU A 67 3.28 -10.40 -9.74
CA GLU A 67 4.65 -10.43 -9.21
C GLU A 67 4.64 -10.52 -7.68
N ALA A 68 3.83 -9.72 -7.00
CA ALA A 68 3.69 -9.75 -5.54
C ALA A 68 3.21 -11.12 -5.03
N ALA A 69 2.24 -11.76 -5.69
CA ALA A 69 1.77 -13.09 -5.34
C ALA A 69 2.87 -14.16 -5.52
N LEU A 70 3.64 -14.09 -6.62
CA LEU A 70 4.74 -15.01 -6.90
C LEU A 70 5.85 -14.87 -5.85
N GLU A 71 6.25 -13.65 -5.55
CA GLU A 71 7.25 -13.35 -4.52
C GLU A 71 6.79 -13.83 -3.13
N SER A 72 5.52 -13.63 -2.79
CA SER A 72 4.92 -14.12 -1.53
C SER A 72 5.01 -15.65 -1.41
N MET A 73 4.71 -16.39 -2.48
CA MET A 73 4.86 -17.85 -2.51
C MET A 73 6.32 -18.28 -2.30
N ILE A 74 7.27 -17.66 -3.02
CA ILE A 74 8.70 -17.96 -2.90
C ILE A 74 9.19 -17.66 -1.48
N ARG A 75 8.82 -16.49 -0.93
CA ARG A 75 9.17 -16.05 0.42
C ARG A 75 8.67 -17.04 1.48
N ASN A 76 7.40 -17.39 1.43
CA ASN A 76 6.79 -18.31 2.39
C ASN A 76 7.46 -19.69 2.35
N LYS A 77 7.70 -20.23 1.17
CA LYS A 77 8.42 -21.52 1.02
C LYS A 77 9.87 -21.43 1.45
N THR A 78 10.56 -20.31 1.23
CA THR A 78 11.91 -20.08 1.76
C THR A 78 11.93 -20.16 3.28
N VAL A 79 11.00 -19.48 3.95
CA VAL A 79 10.88 -19.50 5.42
C VAL A 79 10.60 -20.91 5.94
N LEU A 80 9.67 -21.63 5.33
CA LEU A 80 9.31 -22.99 5.74
C LEU A 80 10.47 -23.99 5.52
N SER A 81 11.15 -23.91 4.37
CA SER A 81 12.32 -24.75 4.04
C SER A 81 13.44 -24.62 5.08
N ARG A 82 13.66 -23.43 5.64
CA ARG A 82 14.70 -23.19 6.66
C ARG A 82 14.30 -23.60 8.07
N ARG A 83 13.01 -23.83 8.32
CA ARG A 83 12.46 -24.19 9.62
C ARG A 83 12.08 -25.67 9.74
N HIS A 84 12.40 -26.50 8.74
CA HIS A 84 12.29 -27.96 8.84
C HIS A 84 13.10 -28.47 10.04
N GLY A 85 12.39 -28.90 11.10
CA GLY A 85 13.00 -29.48 12.31
C GLY A 85 12.64 -28.77 13.63
N THR A 86 12.16 -27.56 13.62
CA THR A 86 11.42 -27.03 14.77
C THR A 86 9.97 -27.54 14.68
N GLN A 87 9.63 -28.56 15.49
CA GLN A 87 8.23 -28.94 15.70
C GLN A 87 7.50 -27.73 16.32
N THR A 88 7.10 -26.80 15.46
CA THR A 88 6.13 -25.78 15.85
C THR A 88 4.80 -26.51 15.92
N THR A 89 4.41 -26.94 17.10
CA THR A 89 3.03 -27.34 17.35
C THR A 89 2.19 -26.11 17.00
N LEU A 90 1.33 -26.24 15.98
CA LEU A 90 0.37 -25.18 15.66
C LEU A 90 -0.37 -24.83 16.94
N ILE A 91 -0.12 -23.64 17.49
CA ILE A 91 -0.83 -23.09 18.66
C ILE A 91 -2.12 -22.41 18.16
N SER A 92 -2.61 -22.80 16.99
CA SER A 92 -3.89 -22.31 16.47
C SER A 92 -5.01 -23.24 16.94
N ASN A 93 -6.08 -22.64 17.39
CA ASN A 93 -7.31 -23.35 17.64
C ASN A 93 -7.85 -23.85 16.28
N GLN A 94 -8.13 -25.14 16.16
CA GLN A 94 -8.72 -25.75 14.97
C GLN A 94 -9.97 -24.99 14.50
N GLU A 95 -10.77 -24.50 15.45
CA GLU A 95 -11.97 -23.71 15.19
C GLU A 95 -11.66 -22.37 14.51
N GLU A 96 -10.55 -21.72 14.86
CA GLU A 96 -10.10 -20.47 14.22
C GLU A 96 -9.67 -20.70 12.77
N ILE A 97 -8.97 -21.80 12.50
CA ILE A 97 -8.55 -22.18 11.14
C ILE A 97 -9.80 -22.49 10.29
N GLU A 98 -10.74 -23.27 10.80
CA GLU A 98 -11.96 -23.60 10.09
C GLU A 98 -12.82 -22.36 9.82
N GLN A 99 -12.89 -21.44 10.77
CA GLN A 99 -13.58 -20.16 10.58
C GLN A 99 -12.89 -19.28 9.54
N ALA A 100 -11.56 -19.17 9.57
CA ALA A 100 -10.78 -18.42 8.58
C ALA A 100 -10.96 -19.01 7.18
N ALA A 101 -10.95 -20.34 7.06
CA ALA A 101 -11.18 -21.03 5.79
C ALA A 101 -12.62 -20.82 5.27
N SER A 102 -13.62 -20.77 6.17
CA SER A 102 -14.98 -20.44 5.78
C SER A 102 -15.11 -19.01 5.28
N ASN A 103 -14.51 -18.06 5.99
CA ASN A 103 -14.50 -16.64 5.59
C ASN A 103 -13.84 -16.45 4.22
N LEU A 104 -12.71 -17.12 4.00
CA LEU A 104 -12.01 -17.08 2.71
C LEU A 104 -12.85 -17.65 1.57
N ARG A 105 -13.56 -18.77 1.83
CA ARG A 105 -14.47 -19.36 0.88
C ARG A 105 -15.65 -18.44 0.53
N ASP A 106 -16.19 -17.74 1.51
CA ASP A 106 -17.25 -16.76 1.30
C ASP A 106 -16.75 -15.53 0.52
N GLN A 107 -15.53 -15.10 0.77
CA GLN A 107 -14.88 -13.94 0.13
C GLN A 107 -14.60 -14.19 -1.36
N ILE A 108 -13.99 -15.31 -1.73
CA ILE A 108 -13.69 -15.66 -3.14
C ILE A 108 -14.97 -16.12 -3.86
N GLY A 109 -15.91 -16.76 -3.15
CA GLY A 109 -17.11 -17.37 -3.68
C GLY A 109 -16.97 -18.89 -3.81
N ALA A 110 -17.90 -19.62 -3.20
CA ALA A 110 -17.86 -21.08 -3.19
C ALA A 110 -17.95 -21.68 -4.61
N GLU A 111 -18.76 -21.10 -5.49
CA GLU A 111 -18.91 -21.55 -6.88
C GLU A 111 -17.61 -21.37 -7.67
N THR A 112 -16.92 -20.25 -7.49
CA THR A 112 -15.61 -19.95 -8.10
C THR A 112 -14.55 -20.97 -7.67
N LEU A 113 -14.47 -21.27 -6.38
CA LEU A 113 -13.52 -22.27 -5.86
C LEU A 113 -13.83 -23.67 -6.40
N ASP A 114 -15.11 -24.03 -6.52
CA ASP A 114 -15.51 -25.32 -7.08
C ASP A 114 -15.18 -25.42 -8.59
N GLU A 115 -15.32 -24.32 -9.36
CA GLU A 115 -14.89 -24.23 -10.76
C GLU A 115 -13.37 -24.38 -10.92
N TRP A 116 -12.59 -23.85 -9.97
CA TRP A 116 -11.14 -24.01 -9.95
C TRP A 116 -10.69 -25.36 -9.40
N GLY A 117 -11.63 -26.22 -8.95
CA GLY A 117 -11.32 -27.51 -8.35
C GLY A 117 -10.64 -27.42 -6.99
N ILE A 118 -10.86 -26.33 -6.25
CA ILE A 118 -10.27 -26.07 -4.94
C ILE A 118 -11.23 -26.55 -3.83
N THR A 119 -10.80 -27.58 -3.10
CA THR A 119 -11.57 -28.17 -2.00
C THR A 119 -11.44 -27.40 -0.70
N GLN A 120 -12.36 -27.64 0.24
CA GLN A 120 -12.30 -27.08 1.59
C GLN A 120 -11.00 -27.46 2.31
N GLU A 121 -10.53 -28.70 2.13
CA GLU A 121 -9.29 -29.17 2.74
C GLU A 121 -8.06 -28.42 2.21
N GLN A 122 -8.07 -28.03 0.92
CA GLN A 122 -6.99 -27.23 0.33
C GLN A 122 -6.99 -25.79 0.83
N VAL A 123 -8.16 -25.21 1.05
CA VAL A 123 -8.29 -23.88 1.69
C VAL A 123 -7.76 -23.94 3.14
N ILE A 124 -8.16 -24.94 3.91
CA ILE A 124 -7.66 -25.14 5.28
C ILE A 124 -6.13 -25.30 5.28
N ALA A 125 -5.59 -26.14 4.38
CA ALA A 125 -4.14 -26.35 4.29
C ALA A 125 -3.37 -25.07 3.97
N CYS A 126 -3.93 -24.17 3.15
CA CYS A 126 -3.36 -22.87 2.85
C CYS A 126 -3.31 -21.97 4.11
N ILE A 127 -4.41 -21.89 4.85
CA ILE A 127 -4.49 -21.15 6.12
C ILE A 127 -3.51 -21.70 7.16
N GLU A 128 -3.43 -23.03 7.31
CA GLU A 128 -2.46 -23.67 8.21
C GLU A 128 -1.00 -23.36 7.83
N GLU A 129 -0.73 -23.26 6.54
CA GLU A 129 0.60 -22.88 6.05
C GLU A 129 0.94 -21.43 6.43
N ASP A 130 0.02 -20.49 6.25
CA ASP A 130 0.21 -19.08 6.63
C ASP A 130 0.48 -18.94 8.14
N TYR A 131 -0.24 -19.68 8.97
CA TYR A 131 0.04 -19.74 10.42
C TYR A 131 1.45 -20.27 10.72
N ARG A 132 1.89 -21.31 10.01
CA ARG A 132 3.26 -21.86 10.18
C ARG A 132 4.33 -20.85 9.75
N VAL A 133 4.12 -20.16 8.65
CA VAL A 133 5.01 -19.07 8.19
C VAL A 133 5.06 -17.95 9.25
N TYR A 134 3.91 -17.48 9.71
CA TYR A 134 3.83 -16.46 10.75
C TYR A 134 4.60 -16.86 12.02
N GLN A 135 4.38 -18.07 12.54
CA GLN A 135 5.11 -18.57 13.70
C GLN A 135 6.62 -18.70 13.46
N ALA A 136 7.03 -19.09 12.26
CA ALA A 136 8.45 -19.18 11.91
C ALA A 136 9.10 -17.79 11.87
N LEU A 137 8.40 -16.77 11.33
CA LEU A 137 8.86 -15.38 11.29
C LEU A 137 9.02 -14.80 12.70
N GLN A 138 8.09 -15.08 13.61
CA GLN A 138 8.17 -14.64 15.01
C GLN A 138 9.41 -15.19 15.77
N GLN A 139 10.03 -16.24 15.27
CA GLN A 139 11.26 -16.80 15.85
C GLN A 139 12.54 -16.20 15.30
N ILE A 140 12.44 -15.39 14.25
CA ILE A 140 13.57 -14.63 13.70
C ILE A 140 13.71 -13.38 14.54
N SER A 141 14.79 -13.29 15.31
CA SER A 141 15.07 -12.12 16.15
C SER A 141 16.09 -11.23 15.42
N TYR A 142 15.69 -10.02 15.14
CA TYR A 142 16.56 -8.96 14.68
C TYR A 142 16.45 -7.79 15.64
N LEU A 143 17.60 -7.29 16.09
CA LEU A 143 17.68 -6.09 16.93
C LEU A 143 18.42 -5.02 16.13
N PRO A 144 17.75 -3.93 15.77
CA PRO A 144 18.40 -2.85 15.04
C PRO A 144 19.44 -2.14 15.91
N ASP A 145 20.45 -1.60 15.26
CA ASP A 145 21.49 -0.80 15.93
C ASP A 145 20.89 0.55 16.34
N THR A 146 21.01 0.87 17.63
CA THR A 146 20.48 2.13 18.19
C THR A 146 21.21 3.35 17.59
N ASP A 147 22.50 3.27 17.36
CA ASP A 147 23.28 4.38 16.81
C ASP A 147 22.85 4.65 15.35
N GLU A 148 22.56 3.60 14.59
CA GLU A 148 22.03 3.73 13.22
C GLU A 148 20.61 4.34 13.20
N ILE A 149 19.75 3.98 14.17
CA ILE A 149 18.43 4.61 14.32
C ILE A 149 18.59 6.12 14.55
N GLU A 150 19.44 6.53 15.50
CA GLU A 150 19.65 7.94 15.84
C GLU A 150 20.25 8.70 14.64
N GLU A 151 21.18 8.11 13.88
CA GLU A 151 21.74 8.71 12.67
C GLU A 151 20.66 8.99 11.62
N ARG A 152 19.75 8.04 11.36
CA ARG A 152 18.62 8.23 10.41
C ARG A 152 17.64 9.30 10.91
N VAL A 153 17.37 9.35 12.22
CA VAL A 153 16.52 10.37 12.82
C VAL A 153 17.14 11.75 12.68
N ASP A 154 18.41 11.91 13.01
CA ASP A 154 19.11 13.21 12.92
C ASP A 154 19.23 13.69 11.48
N GLU A 155 19.50 12.80 10.52
CA GLU A 155 19.54 13.12 9.09
C GLU A 155 18.18 13.64 8.59
N TYR A 156 17.08 12.98 8.96
CA TYR A 156 15.74 13.40 8.57
C TYR A 156 15.37 14.77 9.15
N PHE A 157 15.71 15.02 10.43
CA PHE A 157 15.31 16.23 11.13
C PHE A 157 16.31 17.39 11.01
N VAL A 158 17.45 17.22 10.33
CA VAL A 158 18.49 18.26 10.22
C VAL A 158 17.95 19.61 9.71
N TRP A 159 17.01 19.59 8.77
CA TRP A 159 16.40 20.81 8.26
C TRP A 159 15.54 21.51 9.32
N TYR A 160 14.73 20.77 10.07
CA TYR A 160 13.84 21.30 11.10
C TYR A 160 14.60 21.91 12.28
N ASP A 161 15.80 21.44 12.56
CA ASP A 161 16.64 21.99 13.64
C ASP A 161 17.21 23.37 13.29
N HIS A 162 17.27 23.72 12.00
CA HIS A 162 17.88 24.96 11.51
C HIS A 162 16.88 25.94 10.88
N VAL A 163 15.60 25.61 10.87
CA VAL A 163 14.56 26.47 10.28
C VAL A 163 14.35 27.73 11.12
N ASP A 164 14.03 28.85 10.44
CA ASP A 164 13.51 30.03 11.13
C ASP A 164 12.09 29.72 11.64
N VAL A 165 11.96 29.53 12.95
CA VAL A 165 10.69 29.14 13.58
C VAL A 165 9.60 30.19 13.39
N ASP A 166 9.96 31.48 13.39
CA ASP A 166 8.98 32.55 13.21
C ASP A 166 8.43 32.55 11.78
N GLU A 167 9.30 32.32 10.80
CA GLU A 167 8.89 32.14 9.41
C GLU A 167 8.08 30.84 9.20
N TYR A 168 8.53 29.74 9.78
CA TYR A 168 7.85 28.45 9.72
C TYR A 168 6.40 28.50 10.27
N MET A 169 6.22 29.28 11.34
CA MET A 169 4.93 29.42 12.03
C MET A 169 4.06 30.57 11.47
N GLU A 170 4.45 31.25 10.40
CA GLU A 170 3.55 32.14 9.67
C GLU A 170 2.31 31.38 9.19
N ARG A 171 1.16 32.05 9.20
CA ARG A 171 -0.12 31.42 8.89
C ARG A 171 -0.79 32.00 7.67
N ILE A 172 -1.42 31.12 6.91
CA ILE A 172 -2.29 31.47 5.80
C ILE A 172 -3.68 30.88 6.04
N TRP A 173 -4.71 31.69 5.83
CA TRP A 173 -6.09 31.24 5.76
C TRP A 173 -6.50 31.17 4.30
N LEU A 174 -6.82 29.98 3.83
CA LEU A 174 -7.13 29.71 2.44
C LEU A 174 -8.30 28.73 2.28
N ASP A 175 -8.85 28.70 1.09
CA ASP A 175 -9.70 27.66 0.59
C ASP A 175 -9.12 27.10 -0.71
N ALA A 176 -9.38 25.85 -1.05
CA ALA A 176 -8.78 25.21 -2.21
C ALA A 176 -9.75 24.31 -2.97
N ILE A 177 -9.49 24.17 -4.26
CA ILE A 177 -10.02 23.14 -5.14
C ILE A 177 -8.85 22.21 -5.44
N ILE A 178 -8.98 20.92 -5.13
CA ILE A 178 -7.95 19.91 -5.30
C ILE A 178 -8.44 18.87 -6.29
N VAL A 179 -7.60 18.56 -7.28
CA VAL A 179 -7.83 17.50 -8.27
C VAL A 179 -6.64 16.55 -8.23
N TYR A 180 -6.87 15.34 -7.80
CA TYR A 180 -5.82 14.36 -7.56
C TYR A 180 -5.36 13.64 -8.83
N THR A 181 -4.07 13.36 -8.93
CA THR A 181 -3.48 12.51 -10.00
C THR A 181 -3.44 11.04 -9.63
N GLY A 182 -3.82 10.66 -8.42
CA GLY A 182 -3.75 9.30 -7.92
C GLY A 182 -4.45 9.13 -6.58
N GLN A 183 -4.02 8.14 -5.82
CA GLN A 183 -4.50 7.88 -4.46
C GLN A 183 -3.44 7.17 -3.63
N PHE A 184 -3.56 7.20 -2.30
CA PHE A 184 -2.69 6.41 -1.43
C PHE A 184 -3.07 4.93 -1.42
N MET A 185 -2.05 4.08 -1.51
CA MET A 185 -2.15 2.65 -1.31
C MET A 185 -0.96 2.18 -0.46
N ASP A 186 -1.21 1.59 0.70
CA ASP A 186 -0.19 1.18 1.68
C ASP A 186 0.78 2.28 2.12
N GLY A 187 0.31 3.53 2.15
CA GLY A 187 1.14 4.67 2.51
C GLY A 187 1.93 5.29 1.36
N GLU A 188 1.91 4.66 0.17
CA GLU A 188 2.53 5.19 -1.04
C GLU A 188 1.51 5.86 -1.96
N TRP A 189 1.92 6.96 -2.60
CA TRP A 189 1.09 7.64 -3.59
C TRP A 189 1.17 6.92 -4.93
N ILE A 190 0.04 6.37 -5.38
CA ILE A 190 -0.07 5.65 -6.65
C ILE A 190 -0.75 6.55 -7.67
N GLN A 191 -0.01 6.90 -8.73
CA GLN A 191 -0.54 7.72 -9.82
C GLN A 191 -1.49 6.93 -10.73
N ALA A 192 -2.68 7.49 -10.98
CA ALA A 192 -3.61 6.97 -11.96
C ALA A 192 -3.15 7.31 -13.39
N THR A 193 -3.25 6.35 -14.30
CA THR A 193 -2.88 6.56 -15.70
C THR A 193 -4.04 7.23 -16.45
N GLY A 194 -3.79 8.42 -17.03
CA GLY A 194 -4.75 9.08 -17.94
C GLY A 194 -6.08 9.52 -17.30
N ASN A 195 -6.06 9.90 -16.01
CA ASN A 195 -7.27 10.30 -15.29
C ASN A 195 -7.83 11.68 -15.67
N GLY A 196 -7.17 12.42 -16.57
CA GLY A 196 -7.62 13.75 -17.03
C GLY A 196 -7.59 14.84 -15.93
N ALA A 197 -6.80 14.64 -14.86
CA ALA A 197 -6.76 15.56 -13.71
C ALA A 197 -6.33 16.99 -14.09
N TYR A 198 -5.36 17.12 -15.01
CA TYR A 198 -4.92 18.43 -15.49
C TYR A 198 -6.03 19.15 -16.24
N GLU A 199 -6.67 18.48 -17.18
CA GLU A 199 -7.79 19.02 -17.97
C GLU A 199 -8.94 19.45 -17.05
N LYS A 200 -9.24 18.66 -16.02
CA LYS A 200 -10.26 18.97 -15.01
C LYS A 200 -9.90 20.20 -14.18
N ALA A 201 -8.64 20.38 -13.80
CA ALA A 201 -8.16 21.55 -13.09
C ALA A 201 -8.20 22.82 -13.97
N GLU A 202 -7.83 22.72 -15.25
CA GLU A 202 -7.92 23.82 -16.22
C GLU A 202 -9.38 24.22 -16.49
N GLU A 203 -10.31 23.26 -16.57
CA GLU A 203 -11.76 23.55 -16.67
C GLU A 203 -12.27 24.30 -15.45
N ALA A 204 -11.85 23.91 -14.24
CA ALA A 204 -12.22 24.59 -13.01
C ALA A 204 -11.67 26.04 -13.01
N LYS A 205 -10.42 26.25 -13.43
CA LYS A 205 -9.83 27.58 -13.56
C LYS A 205 -10.58 28.44 -14.58
N ALA A 206 -10.89 27.91 -15.76
CA ALA A 206 -11.64 28.60 -16.79
C ALA A 206 -13.04 29.00 -16.32
N ALA A 207 -13.72 28.17 -15.52
CA ALA A 207 -15.02 28.50 -14.94
C ALA A 207 -14.92 29.69 -13.97
N LEU A 208 -13.88 29.77 -13.13
CA LEU A 208 -13.63 30.92 -12.25
C LEU A 208 -13.37 32.20 -13.05
N GLU A 209 -12.58 32.13 -14.11
CA GLU A 209 -12.28 33.26 -15.00
C GLU A 209 -13.52 33.74 -15.77
N ALA A 210 -14.44 32.82 -16.08
CA ALA A 210 -15.73 33.16 -16.67
C ALA A 210 -16.73 33.80 -15.67
N GLY A 211 -16.36 33.89 -14.38
CA GLY A 211 -17.12 34.58 -13.34
C GLY A 211 -18.00 33.66 -12.49
N ALA A 212 -17.84 32.35 -12.55
CA ALA A 212 -18.45 31.43 -11.59
C ALA A 212 -17.91 31.67 -10.17
N SER A 213 -18.73 31.44 -9.14
CA SER A 213 -18.26 31.59 -7.76
C SER A 213 -17.31 30.44 -7.38
N PHE A 214 -16.37 30.73 -6.47
CA PHE A 214 -15.43 29.72 -6.00
C PHE A 214 -16.13 28.50 -5.40
N GLU A 215 -17.21 28.71 -4.67
CA GLU A 215 -18.02 27.66 -4.05
C GLU A 215 -18.70 26.76 -5.09
N GLU A 216 -19.25 27.32 -6.15
CA GLU A 216 -19.88 26.52 -7.23
C GLU A 216 -18.85 25.67 -7.95
N VAL A 217 -17.67 26.23 -8.27
CA VAL A 217 -16.59 25.51 -8.93
C VAL A 217 -16.00 24.46 -7.99
N LYS A 218 -15.82 24.78 -6.71
CA LYS A 218 -15.37 23.82 -5.70
C LYS A 218 -16.33 22.64 -5.59
N GLN A 219 -17.63 22.88 -5.52
CA GLN A 219 -18.63 21.81 -5.44
C GLN A 219 -18.58 20.87 -6.66
N GLN A 220 -18.20 21.38 -7.83
CA GLN A 220 -18.17 20.61 -9.08
C GLN A 220 -16.87 19.83 -9.29
N TYR A 221 -15.72 20.41 -8.91
CA TYR A 221 -14.41 19.89 -9.33
C TYR A 221 -13.56 19.38 -8.17
N ASN A 222 -13.83 19.77 -6.93
CA ASN A 222 -13.00 19.42 -5.79
C ASN A 222 -13.15 17.94 -5.41
N GLU A 223 -12.03 17.29 -5.11
CA GLU A 223 -11.96 15.88 -4.72
C GLU A 223 -11.59 15.69 -3.24
N GLU A 224 -11.34 16.80 -2.50
CA GLU A 224 -10.98 16.75 -1.09
C GLU A 224 -11.93 17.57 -0.22
N GLU A 225 -12.67 16.92 0.66
CA GLU A 225 -13.62 17.61 1.55
C GLU A 225 -12.95 18.30 2.74
N ASN A 226 -11.83 17.72 3.22
CA ASN A 226 -11.12 18.21 4.39
C ASN A 226 -9.68 18.63 4.07
N LEU A 227 -9.46 19.90 3.81
CA LEU A 227 -8.14 20.43 3.47
C LEU A 227 -7.07 20.13 4.55
N ALA A 228 -7.44 19.97 5.82
CA ALA A 228 -6.49 19.70 6.89
C ALA A 228 -5.84 18.30 6.78
N THR A 229 -6.45 17.39 6.01
CA THR A 229 -5.93 16.04 5.74
C THR A 229 -5.38 15.88 4.33
N ALA A 230 -5.50 16.92 3.49
CA ALA A 230 -4.97 16.89 2.13
C ALA A 230 -3.44 16.77 2.15
N PRO A 231 -2.84 15.82 1.43
CA PRO A 231 -1.40 15.53 1.53
C PRO A 231 -0.51 16.73 1.22
N CYS A 232 -0.89 17.60 0.29
CA CYS A 232 -0.18 18.83 -0.03
C CYS A 232 -0.16 19.88 1.11
N PHE A 233 -0.98 19.68 2.15
CA PHE A 233 -1.07 20.57 3.32
C PHE A 233 -0.61 19.91 4.62
N THR A 234 0.11 18.79 4.56
CA THR A 234 0.53 18.01 5.74
C THR A 234 2.04 17.72 5.80
N ALA A 235 2.84 18.50 5.07
CA ALA A 235 4.28 18.24 4.92
C ALA A 235 5.12 18.52 6.19
N GLY A 236 4.63 19.34 7.11
CA GLY A 236 5.43 19.80 8.26
C GLY A 236 5.12 19.10 9.57
N VAL A 237 6.00 19.29 10.56
CA VAL A 237 5.86 18.71 11.91
C VAL A 237 4.76 19.37 12.74
N VAL A 238 4.33 20.59 12.40
CA VAL A 238 3.23 21.28 13.06
C VAL A 238 2.02 21.33 12.13
N GLN A 239 0.93 20.75 12.59
CA GLN A 239 -0.34 20.71 11.85
C GLN A 239 -1.34 21.69 12.48
N SER A 240 -2.01 22.49 11.66
CA SER A 240 -3.11 23.32 12.13
C SER A 240 -4.36 22.46 12.39
N GLN A 241 -5.03 22.73 13.49
CA GLN A 241 -6.31 22.07 13.82
C GLN A 241 -7.54 22.89 13.40
N SER A 242 -7.32 24.00 12.72
CA SER A 242 -8.37 24.98 12.36
C SER A 242 -8.72 24.91 10.87
N GLY A 243 -9.24 23.78 10.43
CA GLY A 243 -9.85 23.61 9.11
C GLY A 243 -9.09 24.20 7.90
N ASN A 244 -9.14 25.51 7.71
CA ASN A 244 -8.60 26.21 6.53
C ASN A 244 -7.46 27.19 6.87
N ILE A 245 -6.90 27.15 8.07
CA ILE A 245 -5.73 27.96 8.47
C ILE A 245 -4.53 27.02 8.58
N PHE A 246 -3.49 27.32 7.86
CA PHE A 246 -2.28 26.49 7.75
C PHE A 246 -1.05 27.27 8.17
N TYR A 247 -0.09 26.59 8.83
CA TYR A 247 1.25 27.11 9.04
C TYR A 247 2.04 27.04 7.72
N LYS A 248 2.90 28.00 7.48
CA LYS A 248 3.78 28.03 6.29
C LYS A 248 4.59 26.74 6.17
N GLY A 249 5.18 26.27 7.28
CA GLY A 249 5.96 25.05 7.31
C GLY A 249 5.15 23.74 7.24
N GLN A 250 3.83 23.80 7.23
CA GLN A 250 2.91 22.69 7.00
C GLN A 250 2.67 22.44 5.50
N LEU A 251 3.03 23.39 4.66
CA LEU A 251 2.85 23.32 3.21
C LEU A 251 4.07 22.70 2.56
N GLU A 252 3.90 22.07 1.40
CA GLU A 252 5.03 21.67 0.58
C GLU A 252 5.95 22.86 0.31
N ARG A 253 7.28 22.63 0.37
CA ARG A 253 8.27 23.73 0.29
C ARG A 253 8.08 24.61 -0.95
N ASP A 254 7.86 24.00 -2.10
CA ASP A 254 7.74 24.71 -3.37
C ASP A 254 6.40 25.44 -3.50
N LEU A 255 5.40 25.01 -2.72
CA LEU A 255 4.05 25.59 -2.73
C LEU A 255 3.94 26.83 -1.86
N TRP A 256 4.61 26.89 -0.70
CA TRP A 256 4.43 27.99 0.25
C TRP A 256 4.80 29.34 -0.32
N GLU A 257 5.90 29.44 -1.11
CA GLU A 257 6.35 30.69 -1.69
C GLU A 257 5.35 31.28 -2.69
N GLU A 258 4.66 30.41 -3.44
CA GLU A 258 3.62 30.83 -4.36
C GLU A 258 2.38 31.30 -3.64
N LEU A 259 1.90 30.52 -2.63
CA LEU A 259 0.70 30.83 -1.89
C LEU A 259 0.82 32.13 -1.10
N PHE A 260 1.96 32.43 -0.49
CA PHE A 260 2.17 33.66 0.28
C PHE A 260 2.32 34.92 -0.59
N ARG A 261 2.46 34.78 -1.91
CA ARG A 261 2.46 35.90 -2.88
C ARG A 261 1.05 36.28 -3.37
N ILE A 262 0.05 35.43 -3.18
CA ILE A 262 -1.30 35.65 -3.66
C ILE A 262 -1.99 36.71 -2.78
N PRO A 263 -2.50 37.81 -3.36
CA PRO A 263 -3.23 38.82 -2.58
C PRO A 263 -4.51 38.26 -1.94
N VAL A 264 -4.85 38.78 -0.76
CA VAL A 264 -6.10 38.41 -0.08
C VAL A 264 -7.30 38.65 -0.99
N GLY A 265 -8.19 37.67 -1.08
CA GLY A 265 -9.39 37.69 -1.90
C GLY A 265 -9.17 37.22 -3.35
N GLN A 266 -7.92 36.94 -3.76
CA GLN A 266 -7.62 36.43 -5.09
C GLN A 266 -7.42 34.91 -5.11
N THR A 267 -7.57 34.33 -6.32
CA THR A 267 -7.32 32.92 -6.61
C THR A 267 -6.00 32.77 -7.34
N SER A 268 -5.32 31.65 -7.10
CA SER A 268 -4.12 31.24 -7.85
C SER A 268 -4.44 30.87 -9.31
N ASP A 269 -3.41 30.71 -10.09
CA ASP A 269 -3.45 29.83 -11.27
C ASP A 269 -3.52 28.37 -10.83
N VAL A 270 -3.54 27.42 -11.77
CA VAL A 270 -3.44 26.01 -11.47
C VAL A 270 -2.02 25.74 -10.97
N LEU A 271 -1.90 25.35 -9.70
CA LEU A 271 -0.65 24.99 -9.05
C LEU A 271 -0.46 23.48 -9.15
N THR A 272 0.77 23.04 -9.40
CA THR A 272 1.11 21.60 -9.45
C THR A 272 1.75 21.18 -8.14
N THR A 273 1.32 20.02 -7.61
CA THR A 273 1.95 19.36 -6.46
C THR A 273 2.31 17.92 -6.83
N GLU A 274 2.99 17.23 -5.95
CA GLU A 274 3.27 15.80 -6.09
C GLU A 274 1.97 14.98 -6.18
N TYR A 275 0.90 15.42 -5.52
CA TYR A 275 -0.37 14.69 -5.40
C TYR A 275 -1.40 15.06 -6.46
N GLY A 276 -1.23 16.19 -7.13
CA GLY A 276 -2.20 16.67 -8.12
C GLY A 276 -2.16 18.18 -8.34
N TYR A 277 -3.30 18.74 -8.70
CA TYR A 277 -3.46 20.14 -9.07
C TYR A 277 -4.32 20.89 -8.05
N LEU A 278 -3.90 22.13 -7.74
CA LEU A 278 -4.58 23.01 -6.80
C LEU A 278 -4.99 24.32 -7.46
N ILE A 279 -6.18 24.82 -7.07
CA ILE A 279 -6.56 26.24 -7.25
C ILE A 279 -6.91 26.78 -5.87
N VAL A 280 -6.13 27.74 -5.38
CA VAL A 280 -6.25 28.27 -4.02
C VAL A 280 -6.84 29.66 -4.04
N ARG A 281 -7.77 29.94 -3.12
CA ARG A 281 -8.25 31.29 -2.80
C ARG A 281 -7.72 31.70 -1.43
N VAL A 282 -6.92 32.77 -1.38
CA VAL A 282 -6.39 33.31 -0.12
C VAL A 282 -7.45 34.19 0.56
N ILE A 283 -7.77 33.83 1.80
CA ILE A 283 -8.78 34.54 2.61
C ILE A 283 -8.12 35.55 3.56
N GLY A 284 -6.91 35.24 4.06
CA GLY A 284 -6.18 36.15 4.93
C GLY A 284 -4.84 35.57 5.44
N PHE A 285 -4.13 36.42 6.17
CA PHE A 285 -2.91 36.05 6.87
C PHE A 285 -3.06 36.33 8.37
N PRO A 286 -3.50 35.32 9.16
CA PRO A 286 -3.56 35.44 10.61
C PRO A 286 -2.17 35.68 11.21
N GLY A 287 -2.06 36.62 12.17
CA GLY A 287 -0.79 36.90 12.84
C GLY A 287 -0.28 35.76 13.71
N ALA A 288 1.00 35.84 14.16
CA ALA A 288 1.61 34.89 15.08
C ALA A 288 0.93 34.87 16.47
N GLU A 289 0.98 33.74 17.15
CA GLU A 289 0.51 33.58 18.53
C GLU A 289 1.68 33.47 19.53
N ALA A 290 1.42 33.87 20.77
CA ALA A 290 2.45 33.93 21.81
C ALA A 290 3.14 32.58 22.10
N ASN A 291 2.46 31.48 21.82
CA ASN A 291 2.95 30.12 22.11
C ASN A 291 3.50 29.37 20.89
N ASP A 292 3.58 29.99 19.73
CA ASP A 292 3.96 29.32 18.49
C ASP A 292 5.34 28.64 18.56
N ARG A 293 6.36 29.32 19.15
CA ARG A 293 7.69 28.71 19.34
C ARG A 293 7.67 27.50 20.26
N ALA A 294 6.93 27.57 21.36
CA ALA A 294 6.81 26.44 22.29
C ALA A 294 6.01 25.28 21.69
N LEU A 295 5.01 25.60 20.86
CA LEU A 295 4.26 24.61 20.09
C LEU A 295 5.18 23.89 19.10
N TYR A 296 5.99 24.64 18.36
CA TYR A 296 6.95 24.07 17.39
C TYR A 296 7.91 23.09 18.08
N GLN A 297 8.59 23.52 19.16
CA GLN A 297 9.56 22.68 19.87
C GLN A 297 8.94 21.37 20.38
N ARG A 298 7.75 21.46 20.98
CA ARG A 298 7.05 20.26 21.46
C ARG A 298 6.68 19.32 20.31
N LYS A 299 6.17 19.88 19.20
CA LYS A 299 5.77 19.07 18.04
C LYS A 299 6.96 18.45 17.32
N LEU A 300 8.08 19.14 17.27
CA LEU A 300 9.33 18.61 16.74
C LEU A 300 9.81 17.40 17.56
N GLU A 301 9.76 17.49 18.89
CA GLU A 301 10.17 16.39 19.77
C GLU A 301 9.20 15.19 19.67
N GLU A 302 7.87 15.45 19.63
CA GLU A 302 6.88 14.40 19.40
C GLU A 302 7.13 13.69 18.04
N ALA A 303 7.37 14.46 16.97
CA ALA A 303 7.64 13.91 15.64
C ALA A 303 8.94 13.09 15.60
N ARG A 304 10.00 13.53 16.29
CA ARG A 304 11.26 12.76 16.41
C ARG A 304 11.04 11.41 17.09
N GLU A 305 10.25 11.39 18.16
CA GLU A 305 9.97 10.13 18.87
C GLU A 305 9.12 9.19 18.02
N GLU A 306 8.09 9.69 17.33
CA GLU A 306 7.27 8.90 16.39
C GLU A 306 8.12 8.33 15.25
N TYR A 307 8.98 9.16 14.65
CA TYR A 307 9.87 8.74 13.57
C TYR A 307 10.92 7.73 14.05
N ARG A 308 11.47 7.89 15.25
CA ARG A 308 12.38 6.90 15.88
C ARG A 308 11.72 5.52 15.99
N GLN A 309 10.47 5.48 16.42
CA GLN A 309 9.72 4.23 16.52
C GLN A 309 9.44 3.62 15.13
N GLN A 310 9.10 4.45 14.17
CA GLN A 310 8.90 4.04 12.79
C GLN A 310 10.18 3.44 12.20
N ILE A 311 11.30 4.15 12.25
CA ILE A 311 12.61 3.69 11.74
C ILE A 311 13.04 2.40 12.44
N SER A 312 12.83 2.28 13.74
CA SER A 312 13.13 1.04 14.47
C SER A 312 12.33 -0.15 13.92
N GLN A 313 11.06 0.04 13.61
CA GLN A 313 10.22 -1.01 13.01
C GLN A 313 10.62 -1.32 11.56
N GLU A 314 10.92 -0.30 10.77
CA GLU A 314 11.42 -0.47 9.40
C GLU A 314 12.73 -1.27 9.38
N MET A 315 13.69 -0.94 10.24
CA MET A 315 14.96 -1.67 10.35
C MET A 315 14.78 -3.11 10.81
N ILE A 316 13.83 -3.39 11.71
CA ILE A 316 13.46 -4.78 12.08
C ILE A 316 12.95 -5.52 10.85
N GLN A 317 12.08 -4.89 10.08
CA GLN A 317 11.53 -5.49 8.86
C GLN A 317 12.59 -5.69 7.78
N GLU A 318 13.44 -4.67 7.54
CA GLU A 318 14.58 -4.76 6.62
C GLU A 318 15.54 -5.90 7.00
N GLY A 319 15.86 -6.02 8.30
CA GLY A 319 16.71 -7.10 8.80
C GLY A 319 16.10 -8.50 8.64
N LEU A 320 14.77 -8.60 8.82
CA LEU A 320 14.01 -9.82 8.57
C LEU A 320 14.05 -10.20 7.09
N GLU A 321 13.73 -9.27 6.20
CA GLU A 321 13.75 -9.51 4.76
C GLU A 321 15.18 -9.84 4.27
N SER A 322 16.20 -9.11 4.74
CA SER A 322 17.60 -9.42 4.45
C SER A 322 17.98 -10.86 4.85
N THR A 323 17.48 -11.33 6.00
CA THR A 323 17.69 -12.71 6.44
C THR A 323 17.01 -13.72 5.50
N ILE A 324 15.78 -13.44 5.08
CA ILE A 324 15.03 -14.28 4.13
C ILE A 324 15.73 -14.30 2.77
N ASP A 325 16.21 -13.17 2.29
CA ASP A 325 16.95 -13.06 1.03
C ASP A 325 18.27 -13.83 1.05
N GLN A 326 19.00 -13.82 2.17
CA GLN A 326 20.19 -14.67 2.33
C GLN A 326 19.82 -16.15 2.23
N TRP A 327 18.73 -16.57 2.89
CA TRP A 327 18.24 -17.94 2.78
C TRP A 327 17.84 -18.31 1.35
N ARG A 328 17.16 -17.39 0.65
CA ARG A 328 16.75 -17.54 -0.75
C ARG A 328 17.92 -17.80 -1.68
N GLN A 329 19.04 -17.08 -1.48
CA GLN A 329 20.26 -17.25 -2.30
C GLN A 329 20.92 -18.62 -2.16
N GLU A 330 20.70 -19.30 -1.03
CA GLU A 330 21.26 -20.61 -0.74
C GLU A 330 20.36 -21.78 -1.17
N LEU A 331 19.12 -21.51 -1.59
CA LEU A 331 18.14 -22.51 -1.96
C LEU A 331 17.95 -22.61 -3.48
N SER A 332 17.63 -23.81 -3.96
CA SER A 332 17.20 -24.00 -5.34
C SER A 332 15.74 -23.56 -5.50
N ILE A 333 15.49 -22.63 -6.42
CA ILE A 333 14.15 -22.12 -6.70
C ILE A 333 13.83 -22.42 -8.17
N THR A 334 12.68 -23.02 -8.40
CA THR A 334 12.16 -23.29 -9.74
C THR A 334 10.74 -22.75 -9.86
N VAL A 335 10.53 -21.87 -10.84
CA VAL A 335 9.20 -21.38 -11.21
C VAL A 335 8.80 -21.99 -12.55
N HIS A 336 7.68 -22.67 -12.57
CA HIS A 336 7.09 -23.24 -13.78
C HIS A 336 6.26 -22.20 -14.52
N MET A 337 6.93 -21.29 -15.26
CA MET A 337 6.35 -20.08 -15.85
C MET A 337 5.14 -20.36 -16.75
N GLU A 338 5.13 -21.47 -17.48
CA GLU A 338 4.00 -21.83 -18.33
C GLU A 338 2.72 -22.05 -17.50
N LYS A 339 2.86 -22.72 -16.33
CA LYS A 339 1.76 -22.91 -15.40
C LYS A 339 1.33 -21.61 -14.72
N TRP A 340 2.31 -20.83 -14.31
CA TRP A 340 2.04 -19.53 -13.73
C TRP A 340 1.27 -18.63 -14.67
N GLN A 341 1.63 -18.56 -15.93
CA GLN A 341 0.91 -17.80 -16.96
C GLN A 341 -0.54 -18.28 -17.15
N GLN A 342 -0.79 -19.60 -17.16
CA GLN A 342 -2.15 -20.13 -17.22
C GLN A 342 -3.02 -19.68 -16.03
N ILE A 343 -2.44 -19.64 -14.84
CA ILE A 343 -3.12 -19.13 -13.63
C ILE A 343 -3.43 -17.63 -13.76
N MET A 344 -2.45 -16.83 -14.20
CA MET A 344 -2.63 -15.41 -14.43
C MET A 344 -3.77 -15.14 -15.41
N GLU A 345 -3.80 -15.82 -16.57
CA GLU A 345 -4.87 -15.69 -17.57
C GLU A 345 -6.25 -16.05 -16.98
N THR A 346 -6.33 -17.13 -16.18
CA THR A 346 -7.57 -17.55 -15.53
C THR A 346 -8.09 -16.48 -14.58
N LEU A 347 -7.21 -15.90 -13.75
CA LEU A 347 -7.61 -14.92 -12.74
C LEU A 347 -7.79 -13.53 -13.32
N GLN A 348 -7.08 -13.16 -14.38
CA GLN A 348 -7.34 -11.94 -15.14
C GLN A 348 -8.78 -11.91 -15.67
N HIS A 349 -9.22 -13.05 -16.23
CA HIS A 349 -10.59 -13.20 -16.68
C HIS A 349 -11.61 -13.13 -15.53
N TRP A 350 -11.27 -13.69 -14.37
CA TRP A 350 -12.13 -13.66 -13.18
C TRP A 350 -12.39 -12.25 -12.66
N ILE A 351 -11.39 -11.38 -12.62
CA ILE A 351 -11.55 -9.97 -12.20
C ILE A 351 -12.09 -9.06 -13.33
N GLY A 352 -12.25 -9.57 -14.55
CA GLY A 352 -12.81 -8.84 -15.69
C GLY A 352 -11.88 -7.78 -16.29
N VAL A 353 -10.57 -7.96 -16.18
CA VAL A 353 -9.53 -7.12 -16.80
C VAL A 353 -9.18 -7.73 -18.16
N GLU A 354 -9.30 -6.94 -19.26
CA GLU A 354 -8.97 -7.36 -20.64
C GLU A 354 -7.53 -7.00 -21.03
#